data_09b1e270a475491ae0dadd68177fd874
#
_entry.id   09b1e270a475491ae0dadd68177fd874
#
_cell.length_a   1.000
_cell.length_b   1.000
_cell.length_c   1.000
_cell.angle_alpha   90.00
_cell.angle_beta   90.00
_cell.angle_gamma   90.00
#
_symmetry.space_group_name_H-M   'P 1'
#
loop_
_entity.id
_entity.type
_entity.pdbx_description
1 polymer ?
#
loop_
_entity_poly.entity_id
_entity_poly.type
_entity_poly.pdbx_seq_one_letter_code
_entity_poly.pdbx_strand_id
1 'polypeptide(L)'
;MLRWIGRILLLGLISFLGISYWKLQQIRQPIELKEIPRWQVRELDTEQWEIQSISDPERKTIAWFRGNPRGLRCDTSILLTGVKQGKNLLDGSAVLNDPANTVAMEHPIREYVSKQVWLSYGIAEWWNVGELIRLEMLHTLGALQALLRHTNGSLDGDARFTEQVVLAGGSFGAPFTAALASLENENVSGLLLIYAFTDFEGLFNREFVRQGRIHYKMPSEPEGLVAWSKDLGLRALAGSLAWFLSTLLEYGEMEAYLPNIRDTPIHFINGRDDRLAPQASYDLLWSAAPEPKSDLWLPGDHINPGDPVALLQVSEYMYEWGKAQGLRDCEEFDSQ
;
A
#
# COMPACT_ATOMS: atom_id res chain seq x y z
N MET A 1 -0.04 4.83 54.52
CA MET A 1 0.45 3.84 53.53
C MET A 1 -0.42 3.79 52.26
N LEU A 2 -1.73 3.51 52.33
CA LEU A 2 -2.62 3.45 51.15
C LEU A 2 -2.59 4.70 50.26
N ARG A 3 -2.60 5.91 50.85
CA ARG A 3 -2.57 7.18 50.08
C ARG A 3 -1.24 7.37 49.31
N TRP A 4 -0.14 6.87 49.80
CA TRP A 4 1.16 6.90 49.10
C TRP A 4 1.21 5.90 47.96
N ILE A 5 0.70 4.69 48.17
CA ILE A 5 0.58 3.67 47.11
C ILE A 5 -0.31 4.19 45.96
N GLY A 6 -1.47 4.80 46.29
CA GLY A 6 -2.35 5.39 45.28
C GLY A 6 -1.67 6.51 44.46
N ARG A 7 -0.83 7.35 45.10
CA ARG A 7 -0.08 8.41 44.39
C ARG A 7 1.00 7.82 43.48
N ILE A 8 1.72 6.77 43.92
CA ILE A 8 2.73 6.10 43.08
C ILE A 8 2.08 5.43 41.88
N LEU A 9 0.95 4.73 42.10
CA LEU A 9 0.20 4.11 40.99
C LEU A 9 -0.35 5.16 39.99
N LEU A 10 -0.85 6.29 40.50
CA LEU A 10 -1.34 7.39 39.65
C LEU A 10 -0.19 8.03 38.87
N LEU A 11 0.96 8.28 39.48
CA LEU A 11 2.14 8.80 38.78
C LEU A 11 2.65 7.80 37.73
N GLY A 12 2.67 6.52 38.08
CA GLY A 12 3.03 5.45 37.13
C GLY A 12 2.09 5.40 35.91
N LEU A 13 0.80 5.51 36.16
CA LEU A 13 -0.21 5.56 35.09
C LEU A 13 -0.05 6.81 34.21
N ILE A 14 0.13 8.00 34.81
CA ILE A 14 0.35 9.25 34.07
C ILE A 14 1.63 9.16 33.23
N SER A 15 2.72 8.63 33.80
CA SER A 15 3.97 8.45 33.08
C SER A 15 3.82 7.45 31.93
N PHE A 16 3.13 6.33 32.16
CA PHE A 16 2.82 5.34 31.12
C PHE A 16 1.99 5.96 29.99
N LEU A 17 0.93 6.68 30.30
CA LEU A 17 0.10 7.36 29.31
C LEU A 17 0.89 8.44 28.54
N GLY A 18 1.74 9.18 29.21
CA GLY A 18 2.61 10.20 28.61
C GLY A 18 3.63 9.59 27.63
N ILE A 19 4.28 8.49 28.02
CA ILE A 19 5.22 7.77 27.16
C ILE A 19 4.48 7.14 25.98
N SER A 20 3.31 6.54 26.21
CA SER A 20 2.48 5.96 25.15
C SER A 20 2.06 7.02 24.14
N TYR A 21 1.58 8.15 24.62
CA TYR A 21 1.20 9.28 23.76
C TYR A 21 2.39 9.80 22.94
N TRP A 22 3.55 9.98 23.59
CA TRP A 22 4.76 10.42 22.89
C TRP A 22 5.21 9.43 21.81
N LYS A 23 5.22 8.12 22.12
CA LYS A 23 5.51 7.07 21.11
C LYS A 23 4.54 7.10 19.95
N LEU A 24 3.24 7.21 20.23
CA LEU A 24 2.21 7.32 19.17
C LEU A 24 2.47 8.53 18.28
N GLN A 25 2.83 9.68 18.86
CA GLN A 25 3.15 10.89 18.06
C GLN A 25 4.39 10.67 17.18
N GLN A 26 5.38 9.92 17.61
CA GLN A 26 6.55 9.59 16.77
C GLN A 26 6.19 8.66 15.61
N ILE A 27 5.35 7.64 15.86
CA ILE A 27 4.91 6.68 14.85
C ILE A 27 4.04 7.37 13.78
N ARG A 28 3.21 8.33 14.16
CA ARG A 28 2.27 9.05 13.29
C ARG A 28 2.92 9.99 12.26
N GLN A 29 4.17 10.34 12.43
CA GLN A 29 4.84 11.24 11.48
C GLN A 29 4.90 10.62 10.08
N PRO A 30 4.60 11.38 9.02
CA PRO A 30 4.83 10.94 7.66
C PRO A 30 6.27 10.45 7.46
N ILE A 31 6.43 9.46 6.59
CA ILE A 31 7.75 8.93 6.27
C ILE A 31 8.54 9.99 5.48
N GLU A 32 9.79 10.21 5.87
CA GLU A 32 10.71 11.05 5.13
C GLU A 32 11.68 10.20 4.29
N LEU A 33 12.12 10.74 3.15
CA LEU A 33 13.02 10.04 2.21
C LEU A 33 14.30 9.50 2.89
N LYS A 34 14.84 10.25 3.87
CA LYS A 34 16.05 9.86 4.62
C LYS A 34 15.88 8.63 5.51
N GLU A 35 14.63 8.27 5.86
CA GLU A 35 14.30 7.12 6.71
C GLU A 35 14.25 5.82 5.89
N ILE A 36 14.10 5.92 4.56
CA ILE A 36 13.96 4.77 3.68
C ILE A 36 15.29 4.03 3.60
N PRO A 37 15.34 2.74 3.99
CA PRO A 37 16.55 1.95 3.91
C PRO A 37 16.98 1.75 2.46
N ARG A 38 18.28 1.68 2.22
CA ARG A 38 18.83 1.44 0.89
C ARG A 38 18.68 -0.02 0.50
N TRP A 39 18.26 -0.24 -0.73
CA TRP A 39 18.11 -1.54 -1.35
C TRP A 39 18.85 -1.56 -2.69
N GLN A 40 19.15 -2.75 -3.18
CA GLN A 40 19.74 -2.96 -4.50
C GLN A 40 18.96 -4.00 -5.28
N VAL A 41 18.92 -3.84 -6.59
CA VAL A 41 18.32 -4.80 -7.53
C VAL A 41 19.44 -5.64 -8.12
N ARG A 42 19.21 -6.95 -8.20
CA ARG A 42 20.07 -7.91 -8.89
C ARG A 42 19.22 -8.73 -9.84
N GLU A 43 19.50 -8.65 -11.11
CA GLU A 43 18.86 -9.49 -12.11
C GLU A 43 19.34 -10.93 -11.94
N LEU A 44 18.41 -11.85 -11.74
CA LEU A 44 18.67 -13.28 -11.66
C LEU A 44 18.64 -13.90 -13.05
N ASP A 45 17.68 -13.46 -13.86
CA ASP A 45 17.52 -13.81 -15.27
C ASP A 45 16.78 -12.67 -16.00
N THR A 46 16.31 -12.92 -17.22
CA THR A 46 15.59 -11.93 -18.05
C THR A 46 14.21 -11.56 -17.55
N GLU A 47 13.63 -12.34 -16.65
CA GLU A 47 12.25 -12.17 -16.17
C GLU A 47 12.16 -12.00 -14.65
N GLN A 48 13.23 -12.29 -13.92
CA GLN A 48 13.20 -12.33 -12.45
C GLN A 48 14.35 -11.56 -11.84
N TRP A 49 14.02 -10.65 -10.94
CA TRP A 49 14.97 -9.83 -10.20
C TRP A 49 14.84 -10.05 -8.69
N GLU A 50 15.97 -10.17 -8.02
CA GLU A 50 16.04 -10.15 -6.55
C GLU A 50 16.31 -8.72 -6.09
N ILE A 51 15.51 -8.24 -5.14
CA ILE A 51 15.67 -6.94 -4.51
C ILE A 51 16.04 -7.20 -3.06
N GLN A 52 17.22 -6.71 -2.65
CA GLN A 52 17.81 -7.03 -1.36
C GLN A 52 18.18 -5.77 -0.60
N SER A 53 17.89 -5.75 0.71
CA SER A 53 18.30 -4.66 1.60
C SER A 53 19.81 -4.66 1.79
N ILE A 54 20.44 -3.48 1.66
CA ILE A 54 21.90 -3.35 1.86
C ILE A 54 22.26 -3.48 3.34
N SER A 55 21.40 -2.96 4.23
CA SER A 55 21.62 -2.99 5.69
C SER A 55 21.19 -4.30 6.36
N ASP A 56 20.32 -5.09 5.72
CA ASP A 56 19.81 -6.37 6.22
C ASP A 56 19.72 -7.38 5.05
N PRO A 57 20.83 -8.03 4.68
CA PRO A 57 20.86 -8.92 3.50
C PRO A 57 19.94 -10.14 3.57
N GLU A 58 19.46 -10.52 4.76
CA GLU A 58 18.44 -11.57 4.91
C GLU A 58 17.04 -11.09 4.45
N ARG A 59 16.87 -9.78 4.35
CA ARG A 59 15.63 -9.18 3.89
C ARG A 59 15.69 -8.94 2.39
N LYS A 60 14.90 -9.73 1.68
CA LYS A 60 14.82 -9.70 0.22
C LYS A 60 13.42 -9.97 -0.28
N THR A 61 13.14 -9.54 -1.50
CA THR A 61 11.91 -9.84 -2.23
C THR A 61 12.21 -10.08 -3.70
N ILE A 62 11.21 -10.53 -4.43
CA ILE A 62 11.31 -10.81 -5.85
C ILE A 62 10.42 -9.82 -6.61
N ALA A 63 10.95 -9.37 -7.75
CA ALA A 63 10.16 -8.72 -8.80
C ALA A 63 10.24 -9.54 -10.07
N TRP A 64 9.14 -9.55 -10.80
CA TRP A 64 9.06 -10.14 -12.14
C TRP A 64 9.05 -9.04 -13.17
N PHE A 65 9.89 -9.17 -14.16
CA PHE A 65 10.06 -8.23 -15.25
C PHE A 65 9.54 -8.81 -16.56
N ARG A 66 8.81 -8.00 -17.30
CA ARG A 66 8.49 -8.27 -18.69
C ARG A 66 8.87 -7.05 -19.52
N GLY A 67 9.94 -7.22 -20.29
CA GLY A 67 10.44 -6.21 -21.21
C GLY A 67 9.75 -6.25 -22.57
N ASN A 68 10.04 -5.26 -23.37
CA ASN A 68 9.63 -5.22 -24.77
C ASN A 68 10.23 -6.41 -25.55
N PRO A 69 9.42 -7.21 -26.26
CA PRO A 69 9.93 -8.41 -26.98
C PRO A 69 10.83 -8.05 -28.17
N ARG A 70 10.87 -6.80 -28.64
CA ARG A 70 11.73 -6.30 -29.71
C ARG A 70 13.03 -5.70 -29.18
N GLY A 71 13.22 -5.65 -27.86
CA GLY A 71 14.39 -5.02 -27.24
C GLY A 71 14.43 -3.50 -27.40
N LEU A 72 13.29 -2.84 -27.58
CA LEU A 72 13.19 -1.40 -27.65
C LEU A 72 13.39 -0.76 -26.29
N ARG A 73 13.81 0.48 -26.26
CA ARG A 73 13.82 1.33 -25.07
C ARG A 73 12.40 1.77 -24.76
N CYS A 74 11.83 1.38 -23.63
CA CYS A 74 10.43 1.60 -23.34
C CYS A 74 10.20 2.24 -21.96
N ASP A 75 9.05 2.92 -21.85
CA ASP A 75 8.49 3.36 -20.56
C ASP A 75 8.21 2.16 -19.68
N THR A 76 8.23 2.39 -18.36
CA THR A 76 8.10 1.30 -17.39
C THR A 76 6.94 1.52 -16.45
N SER A 77 6.16 0.45 -16.21
CA SER A 77 5.17 0.43 -15.14
C SER A 77 5.62 -0.51 -14.03
N ILE A 78 5.65 0.01 -12.80
CA ILE A 78 5.94 -0.77 -11.60
C ILE A 78 4.62 -1.04 -10.87
N LEU A 79 4.27 -2.31 -10.73
CA LEU A 79 3.04 -2.78 -10.12
C LEU A 79 3.32 -3.29 -8.70
N LEU A 80 2.58 -2.78 -7.72
CA LEU A 80 2.58 -3.27 -6.35
C LEU A 80 1.13 -3.44 -5.88
N THR A 81 0.77 -4.66 -5.47
CA THR A 81 -0.59 -4.94 -5.00
C THR A 81 -0.57 -5.67 -3.66
N GLY A 82 -1.49 -6.64 -3.46
CA GLY A 82 -1.50 -7.46 -2.26
C GLY A 82 -0.23 -8.29 -2.07
N VAL A 83 -0.04 -8.79 -0.87
CA VAL A 83 1.12 -9.62 -0.51
C VAL A 83 1.20 -10.87 -1.40
N LYS A 84 2.37 -11.15 -1.98
CA LYS A 84 2.67 -12.35 -2.80
C LYS A 84 1.85 -12.49 -4.10
N GLN A 85 1.56 -11.40 -4.78
CA GLN A 85 0.73 -11.42 -6.01
C GLN A 85 1.43 -10.87 -7.26
N GLY A 86 2.71 -10.50 -7.17
CA GLY A 86 3.43 -9.87 -8.26
C GLY A 86 3.37 -10.64 -9.58
N LYS A 87 3.66 -11.95 -9.55
CA LYS A 87 3.66 -12.79 -10.76
C LYS A 87 2.29 -12.86 -11.44
N ASN A 88 1.21 -13.04 -10.67
CA ASN A 88 -0.14 -13.17 -11.22
C ASN A 88 -0.59 -11.91 -11.96
N LEU A 89 -0.15 -10.73 -11.50
CA LEU A 89 -0.42 -9.47 -12.18
C LEU A 89 0.31 -9.36 -13.51
N LEU A 90 1.56 -9.78 -13.53
CA LEU A 90 2.36 -9.78 -14.75
C LEU A 90 1.75 -10.73 -15.79
N ASP A 91 1.35 -11.94 -15.37
CA ASP A 91 0.72 -12.93 -16.23
C ASP A 91 -0.63 -12.41 -16.79
N GLY A 92 -1.44 -11.73 -15.98
CA GLY A 92 -2.69 -11.07 -16.43
C GLY A 92 -2.45 -9.99 -17.47
N SER A 93 -1.44 -9.14 -17.27
CA SER A 93 -1.09 -8.07 -18.23
C SER A 93 -0.41 -8.59 -19.51
N ALA A 94 0.10 -9.83 -19.53
CA ALA A 94 0.72 -10.44 -20.72
C ALA A 94 -0.23 -10.60 -21.91
N VAL A 95 -1.54 -10.66 -21.63
CA VAL A 95 -2.57 -10.82 -22.68
C VAL A 95 -2.71 -9.57 -23.57
N LEU A 96 -2.25 -8.42 -23.08
CA LEU A 96 -2.51 -7.13 -23.75
C LEU A 96 -1.53 -6.79 -24.88
N ASN A 97 -0.47 -7.59 -25.10
CA ASN A 97 0.60 -7.23 -26.05
C ASN A 97 1.15 -5.80 -25.81
N ASP A 98 1.14 -5.34 -24.58
CA ASP A 98 1.66 -4.03 -24.20
C ASP A 98 3.15 -3.95 -24.56
N PRO A 99 3.58 -2.99 -25.40
CA PRO A 99 4.97 -2.84 -25.76
C PRO A 99 5.84 -2.30 -24.61
N ALA A 100 5.25 -1.60 -23.64
CA ALA A 100 5.98 -1.00 -22.52
C ALA A 100 6.54 -2.07 -21.55
N ASN A 101 7.56 -1.69 -20.84
CA ASN A 101 8.12 -2.52 -19.77
C ASN A 101 7.16 -2.61 -18.58
N THR A 102 7.05 -3.78 -17.99
CA THR A 102 6.23 -3.99 -16.78
C THR A 102 7.02 -4.75 -15.73
N VAL A 103 7.04 -4.23 -14.52
CA VAL A 103 7.66 -4.86 -13.35
C VAL A 103 6.59 -5.06 -12.29
N ALA A 104 6.47 -6.26 -11.76
CA ALA A 104 5.56 -6.54 -10.66
C ALA A 104 6.35 -7.04 -9.45
N MET A 105 6.25 -6.36 -8.31
CA MET A 105 6.99 -6.65 -7.09
C MET A 105 6.10 -7.28 -6.03
N GLU A 106 6.67 -8.23 -5.28
CA GLU A 106 6.08 -8.68 -4.02
C GLU A 106 6.55 -7.81 -2.84
N HIS A 107 5.70 -7.67 -1.83
CA HIS A 107 6.10 -6.98 -0.60
C HIS A 107 7.19 -7.77 0.15
N PRO A 108 8.28 -7.12 0.61
CA PRO A 108 9.33 -7.76 1.40
C PRO A 108 8.92 -7.97 2.88
N ILE A 109 7.65 -8.29 3.13
CA ILE A 109 7.09 -8.42 4.47
C ILE A 109 7.52 -9.75 5.07
N ARG A 110 8.09 -9.70 6.28
CA ARG A 110 8.49 -10.91 7.02
C ARG A 110 7.26 -11.70 7.52
N GLU A 111 7.43 -13.01 7.69
CA GLU A 111 6.37 -13.90 8.16
C GLU A 111 5.78 -13.54 9.52
N TYR A 112 6.52 -12.83 10.38
CA TYR A 112 6.03 -12.43 11.69
C TYR A 112 4.88 -11.38 11.65
N VAL A 113 4.60 -10.80 10.48
CA VAL A 113 3.40 -9.97 10.26
C VAL A 113 2.17 -10.84 9.93
N SER A 114 2.33 -12.16 9.85
CA SER A 114 1.20 -13.08 9.63
C SER A 114 0.24 -13.13 10.83
N LYS A 115 -1.04 -13.41 10.56
CA LYS A 115 -2.10 -13.51 11.58
C LYS A 115 -1.74 -14.41 12.79
N GLN A 116 -1.01 -15.50 12.55
CA GLN A 116 -0.64 -16.47 13.59
C GLN A 116 0.40 -15.90 14.55
N VAL A 117 1.30 -15.08 14.05
CA VAL A 117 2.36 -14.45 14.85
C VAL A 117 1.79 -13.37 15.77
N TRP A 118 0.83 -12.58 15.30
CA TRP A 118 0.17 -11.53 16.12
C TRP A 118 -0.53 -12.09 17.36
N LEU A 119 -1.14 -13.25 17.24
CA LEU A 119 -1.81 -13.90 18.37
C LEU A 119 -0.83 -14.43 19.43
N SER A 120 0.44 -14.60 19.09
CA SER A 120 1.49 -15.06 20.01
C SER A 120 2.25 -13.92 20.70
N TYR A 121 1.99 -12.66 20.31
CA TYR A 121 2.68 -11.51 20.91
C TYR A 121 2.34 -11.33 22.39
N GLY A 122 3.35 -11.14 23.20
CA GLY A 122 3.23 -10.66 24.56
C GLY A 122 3.00 -9.14 24.60
N ILE A 123 2.84 -8.60 25.81
CA ILE A 123 2.59 -7.16 26.03
C ILE A 123 3.74 -6.30 25.47
N ALA A 124 4.97 -6.76 25.53
CA ALA A 124 6.13 -6.00 25.03
C ALA A 124 6.12 -5.90 23.50
N GLU A 125 5.77 -6.99 22.82
CA GLU A 125 5.65 -7.02 21.37
C GLU A 125 4.49 -6.16 20.90
N TRP A 126 3.33 -6.23 21.55
CA TRP A 126 2.20 -5.36 21.25
C TRP A 126 2.52 -3.87 21.45
N TRP A 127 3.36 -3.56 22.44
CA TRP A 127 3.82 -2.18 22.67
C TRP A 127 4.65 -1.63 21.51
N ASN A 128 5.41 -2.51 20.83
CA ASN A 128 6.28 -2.15 19.71
C ASN A 128 5.66 -2.41 18.33
N VAL A 129 4.42 -2.91 18.26
CA VAL A 129 3.80 -3.33 17.01
C VAL A 129 3.73 -2.19 15.98
N GLY A 130 3.47 -0.97 16.41
CA GLY A 130 3.45 0.19 15.52
C GLY A 130 4.81 0.48 14.89
N GLU A 131 5.89 0.37 15.67
CA GLU A 131 7.26 0.52 15.16
C GLU A 131 7.62 -0.60 14.18
N LEU A 132 7.19 -1.83 14.46
CA LEU A 132 7.39 -2.97 13.56
C LEU A 132 6.66 -2.79 12.23
N ILE A 133 5.39 -2.36 12.26
CA ILE A 133 4.62 -2.12 11.04
C ILE A 133 5.25 -0.97 10.23
N ARG A 134 5.65 0.13 10.91
CA ARG A 134 6.36 1.23 10.25
C ARG A 134 7.67 0.75 9.59
N LEU A 135 8.42 -0.10 10.26
CA LEU A 135 9.66 -0.68 9.71
C LEU A 135 9.37 -1.51 8.45
N GLU A 136 8.31 -2.34 8.45
CA GLU A 136 7.91 -3.10 7.26
C GLU A 136 7.50 -2.18 6.09
N MET A 137 6.81 -1.09 6.39
CA MET A 137 6.47 -0.10 5.38
C MET A 137 7.73 0.57 4.80
N LEU A 138 8.67 0.97 5.65
CA LEU A 138 9.95 1.54 5.21
C LEU A 138 10.74 0.58 4.31
N HIS A 139 10.75 -0.71 4.63
CA HIS A 139 11.40 -1.71 3.79
C HIS A 139 10.69 -1.91 2.45
N THR A 140 9.38 -1.90 2.43
CA THR A 140 8.62 -1.96 1.16
C THR A 140 8.90 -0.74 0.30
N LEU A 141 8.91 0.45 0.88
CA LEU A 141 9.28 1.69 0.18
C LEU A 141 10.71 1.64 -0.34
N GLY A 142 11.66 1.10 0.45
CA GLY A 142 13.06 0.95 0.03
C GLY A 142 13.22 0.02 -1.17
N ALA A 143 12.52 -1.12 -1.17
CA ALA A 143 12.52 -2.06 -2.29
C ALA A 143 11.89 -1.42 -3.54
N LEU A 144 10.77 -0.72 -3.38
CA LEU A 144 10.07 -0.04 -4.47
C LEU A 144 10.91 1.12 -5.03
N GLN A 145 11.61 1.88 -4.16
CA GLN A 145 12.53 2.95 -4.58
C GLN A 145 13.73 2.40 -5.36
N ALA A 146 14.27 1.25 -4.95
CA ALA A 146 15.36 0.60 -5.69
C ALA A 146 14.92 0.19 -7.09
N LEU A 147 13.70 -0.34 -7.23
CA LEU A 147 13.11 -0.65 -8.54
C LEU A 147 12.91 0.61 -9.37
N LEU A 148 12.31 1.66 -8.80
CA LEU A 148 12.12 2.93 -9.49
C LEU A 148 13.42 3.44 -10.09
N ARG A 149 14.50 3.43 -9.30
CA ARG A 149 15.81 3.90 -9.75
C ARG A 149 16.43 2.98 -10.81
N HIS A 150 16.26 1.67 -10.65
CA HIS A 150 16.79 0.68 -11.59
C HIS A 150 16.07 0.72 -12.96
N THR A 151 14.78 1.05 -12.97
CA THR A 151 13.95 1.11 -14.19
C THR A 151 13.79 2.51 -14.77
N ASN A 152 14.41 3.52 -14.17
CA ASN A 152 14.46 4.88 -14.72
C ASN A 152 15.79 5.04 -15.47
N GLY A 153 15.73 5.09 -16.80
CA GLY A 153 16.91 5.11 -17.66
C GLY A 153 17.82 6.34 -17.46
N SER A 154 17.31 7.45 -16.91
CA SER A 154 18.12 8.60 -16.58
C SER A 154 18.95 8.43 -15.29
N LEU A 155 18.51 7.56 -14.38
CA LEU A 155 19.17 7.32 -13.09
C LEU A 155 20.18 6.18 -13.12
N ASP A 156 19.87 5.08 -13.81
CA ASP A 156 20.73 3.87 -13.86
C ASP A 156 21.51 3.75 -15.18
N GLY A 157 21.10 4.50 -16.21
CA GLY A 157 21.74 4.47 -17.54
C GLY A 157 21.47 3.18 -18.33
N ASP A 158 20.52 2.36 -17.90
CA ASP A 158 20.15 1.14 -18.61
C ASP A 158 19.35 1.47 -19.88
N ALA A 159 19.88 1.01 -21.00
CA ALA A 159 19.33 1.29 -22.32
C ALA A 159 17.93 0.71 -22.58
N ARG A 160 17.46 -0.21 -21.75
CA ARG A 160 16.11 -0.80 -21.86
C ARG A 160 15.00 0.15 -21.42
N PHE A 161 15.33 1.16 -20.62
CA PHE A 161 14.37 2.01 -19.95
C PHE A 161 14.46 3.46 -20.44
N THR A 162 13.30 4.10 -20.59
CA THR A 162 13.20 5.56 -20.69
C THR A 162 13.26 6.16 -19.28
N GLU A 163 13.12 7.46 -19.18
CA GLU A 163 12.93 8.16 -17.89
C GLU A 163 11.49 8.15 -17.38
N GLN A 164 10.56 7.61 -18.19
CA GLN A 164 9.14 7.57 -17.84
C GLN A 164 8.82 6.34 -17.01
N VAL A 165 8.47 6.53 -15.74
CA VAL A 165 8.08 5.47 -14.84
C VAL A 165 6.70 5.75 -14.24
N VAL A 166 5.79 4.79 -14.42
CA VAL A 166 4.45 4.80 -13.82
C VAL A 166 4.44 3.88 -12.59
N LEU A 167 4.00 4.40 -11.46
CA LEU A 167 3.73 3.57 -10.28
C LEU A 167 2.25 3.18 -10.27
N ALA A 168 1.97 1.89 -10.12
CA ALA A 168 0.62 1.36 -10.00
C ALA A 168 0.45 0.59 -8.69
N GLY A 169 -0.34 1.14 -7.78
CA GLY A 169 -0.64 0.57 -6.48
C GLY A 169 -2.06 0.02 -6.43
N GLY A 170 -2.21 -1.29 -6.18
CA GLY A 170 -3.52 -1.92 -6.04
C GLY A 170 -3.79 -2.30 -4.59
N SER A 171 -5.00 -1.96 -4.06
CA SER A 171 -5.43 -2.34 -2.73
C SER A 171 -4.35 -2.01 -1.68
N PHE A 172 -3.79 -3.02 -1.02
CA PHE A 172 -2.72 -2.86 -0.03
C PHE A 172 -1.43 -2.23 -0.60
N GLY A 173 -1.20 -2.27 -1.91
CA GLY A 173 -0.05 -1.63 -2.57
C GLY A 173 -0.21 -0.11 -2.75
N ALA A 174 -1.43 0.40 -2.77
CA ALA A 174 -1.70 1.81 -3.07
C ALA A 174 -1.03 2.81 -2.09
N PRO A 175 -1.06 2.63 -0.76
CA PRO A 175 -0.37 3.52 0.17
C PRO A 175 1.13 3.66 -0.10
N PHE A 176 1.79 2.56 -0.48
CA PHE A 176 3.24 2.57 -0.74
C PHE A 176 3.58 3.31 -2.04
N THR A 177 2.79 3.10 -3.10
CA THR A 177 3.02 3.80 -4.37
C THR A 177 2.71 5.28 -4.26
N ALA A 178 1.65 5.67 -3.54
CA ALA A 178 1.34 7.07 -3.26
C ALA A 178 2.43 7.76 -2.42
N ALA A 179 2.93 7.08 -1.36
CA ALA A 179 4.02 7.60 -0.54
C ALA A 179 5.30 7.77 -1.37
N LEU A 180 5.69 6.76 -2.18
CA LEU A 180 6.88 6.88 -3.01
C LEU A 180 6.74 7.95 -4.09
N ALA A 181 5.58 8.06 -4.75
CA ALA A 181 5.32 9.11 -5.74
C ALA A 181 5.45 10.52 -5.14
N SER A 182 5.01 10.69 -3.88
CA SER A 182 5.18 11.94 -3.14
C SER A 182 6.65 12.25 -2.81
N LEU A 183 7.42 11.22 -2.45
CA LEU A 183 8.81 11.35 -1.99
C LEU A 183 9.82 11.44 -3.13
N GLU A 184 9.53 10.82 -4.27
CA GLU A 184 10.36 10.74 -5.48
C GLU A 184 9.63 11.39 -6.68
N ASN A 185 8.90 12.46 -6.45
CA ASN A 185 7.97 13.07 -7.41
C ASN A 185 8.62 13.38 -8.79
N GLU A 186 9.87 13.79 -8.81
CA GLU A 186 10.61 14.10 -10.05
C GLU A 186 10.93 12.84 -10.88
N ASN A 187 10.86 11.65 -10.27
CA ASN A 187 11.20 10.38 -10.90
C ASN A 187 9.96 9.55 -11.27
N VAL A 188 8.75 10.07 -11.01
CA VAL A 188 7.49 9.37 -11.25
C VAL A 188 6.65 10.16 -12.25
N SER A 189 6.39 9.57 -13.39
CA SER A 189 5.68 10.20 -14.51
C SER A 189 4.16 9.97 -14.49
N GLY A 190 3.69 9.02 -13.69
CA GLY A 190 2.26 8.72 -13.52
C GLY A 190 1.99 7.86 -12.29
N LEU A 191 0.82 8.04 -11.69
CA LEU A 191 0.37 7.27 -10.53
C LEU A 191 -1.00 6.66 -10.78
N LEU A 192 -1.10 5.34 -10.66
CA LEU A 192 -2.34 4.57 -10.72
C LEU A 192 -2.69 4.04 -9.34
N LEU A 193 -3.86 4.38 -8.84
CA LEU A 193 -4.39 3.93 -7.55
C LEU A 193 -5.62 3.05 -7.80
N ILE A 194 -5.46 1.75 -7.61
CA ILE A 194 -6.41 0.73 -8.04
C ILE A 194 -7.06 0.11 -6.80
N TYR A 195 -8.39 0.29 -6.64
CA TYR A 195 -9.12 -0.14 -5.44
C TYR A 195 -8.44 0.36 -4.16
N ALA A 196 -7.96 1.59 -4.24
CA ALA A 196 -7.26 2.25 -3.16
C ALA A 196 -8.23 2.62 -2.03
N PHE A 197 -7.77 2.49 -0.80
CA PHE A 197 -8.56 2.84 0.37
C PHE A 197 -7.73 3.65 1.36
N THR A 198 -8.42 4.50 2.08
CA THR A 198 -7.95 5.28 3.23
C THR A 198 -9.00 5.20 4.32
N ASP A 199 -8.89 5.99 5.40
CA ASP A 199 -9.76 5.88 6.57
C ASP A 199 -9.64 4.48 7.21
N PHE A 200 -8.42 4.13 7.62
CA PHE A 200 -8.16 2.84 8.29
C PHE A 200 -9.05 2.64 9.52
N GLU A 201 -9.40 3.71 10.25
CA GLU A 201 -10.31 3.61 11.40
C GLU A 201 -11.69 3.11 10.96
N GLY A 202 -12.28 3.74 9.96
CA GLY A 202 -13.57 3.34 9.42
C GLY A 202 -13.54 1.92 8.83
N LEU A 203 -12.46 1.57 8.11
CA LEU A 203 -12.27 0.22 7.56
C LEU A 203 -12.23 -0.84 8.67
N PHE A 204 -11.37 -0.67 9.66
CA PHE A 204 -11.23 -1.63 10.76
C PHE A 204 -12.50 -1.72 11.60
N ASN A 205 -13.16 -0.59 11.89
CA ASN A 205 -14.40 -0.60 12.65
C ASN A 205 -15.50 -1.42 11.94
N ARG A 206 -15.70 -1.19 10.64
CA ARG A 206 -16.68 -1.96 9.84
C ARG A 206 -16.35 -3.45 9.85
N GLU A 207 -15.09 -3.80 9.65
CA GLU A 207 -14.66 -5.20 9.57
C GLU A 207 -14.74 -5.90 10.94
N PHE A 208 -14.35 -5.25 12.04
CA PHE A 208 -14.46 -5.82 13.38
C PHE A 208 -15.91 -6.01 13.80
N VAL A 209 -16.81 -5.07 13.51
CA VAL A 209 -18.24 -5.25 13.76
C VAL A 209 -18.78 -6.42 12.94
N ARG A 210 -18.43 -6.52 11.67
CA ARG A 210 -18.85 -7.60 10.78
C ARG A 210 -18.37 -8.97 11.30
N GLN A 211 -17.09 -9.11 11.61
CA GLN A 211 -16.49 -10.35 12.11
C GLN A 211 -17.05 -10.71 13.49
N GLY A 212 -17.22 -9.74 14.36
CA GLY A 212 -17.81 -9.95 15.68
C GLY A 212 -19.27 -10.46 15.58
N ARG A 213 -20.07 -9.89 14.70
CA ARG A 213 -21.44 -10.39 14.46
C ARG A 213 -21.46 -11.82 13.95
N ILE A 214 -20.60 -12.16 13.01
CA ILE A 214 -20.46 -13.54 12.50
C ILE A 214 -20.05 -14.48 13.64
N HIS A 215 -19.01 -14.12 14.39
CA HIS A 215 -18.47 -14.95 15.47
C HIS A 215 -19.48 -15.21 16.58
N TYR A 216 -20.21 -14.18 17.00
CA TYR A 216 -21.22 -14.27 18.05
C TYR A 216 -22.62 -14.63 17.52
N LYS A 217 -22.76 -14.93 16.22
CA LYS A 217 -24.05 -15.23 15.55
C LYS A 217 -25.12 -14.17 15.83
N MET A 218 -24.73 -12.91 15.82
CA MET A 218 -25.64 -11.79 16.06
C MET A 218 -26.38 -11.41 14.77
N PRO A 219 -27.66 -11.04 14.84
CA PRO A 219 -28.39 -10.53 13.68
C PRO A 219 -27.84 -9.18 13.22
N SER A 220 -28.05 -8.84 11.94
CA SER A 220 -27.68 -7.53 11.37
C SER A 220 -28.41 -6.39 12.06
N GLU A 221 -29.67 -6.62 12.44
CA GLU A 221 -30.50 -5.70 13.20
C GLU A 221 -30.85 -6.33 14.54
N PRO A 222 -30.40 -5.74 15.67
CA PRO A 222 -30.66 -6.30 17.00
C PRO A 222 -32.11 -6.03 17.42
N GLU A 223 -32.83 -7.08 17.74
CA GLU A 223 -34.19 -6.98 18.28
C GLU A 223 -34.18 -7.15 19.79
N GLY A 224 -34.79 -6.19 20.50
CA GLY A 224 -34.93 -6.19 21.95
C GLY A 224 -33.67 -5.66 22.70
N LEU A 225 -33.87 -5.30 23.96
CA LEU A 225 -32.90 -4.60 24.79
C LEU A 225 -31.58 -5.38 24.98
N VAL A 226 -31.65 -6.70 25.14
CA VAL A 226 -30.47 -7.55 25.36
C VAL A 226 -29.64 -7.65 24.08
N ALA A 227 -30.26 -7.83 22.92
CA ALA A 227 -29.56 -7.87 21.65
C ALA A 227 -28.93 -6.49 21.33
N TRP A 228 -29.66 -5.43 21.60
CA TRP A 228 -29.17 -4.06 21.43
C TRP A 228 -27.96 -3.75 22.34
N SER A 229 -27.99 -4.15 23.62
CA SER A 229 -26.87 -3.94 24.53
C SER A 229 -25.62 -4.70 24.13
N LYS A 230 -25.76 -5.92 23.60
CA LYS A 230 -24.65 -6.71 23.04
C LYS A 230 -24.07 -6.06 21.79
N ASP A 231 -24.91 -5.57 20.86
CA ASP A 231 -24.46 -4.89 19.65
C ASP A 231 -23.75 -3.57 20.00
N LEU A 232 -24.24 -2.82 20.97
CA LEU A 232 -23.58 -1.61 21.46
C LEU A 232 -22.20 -1.94 22.06
N GLY A 233 -22.09 -2.98 22.88
CA GLY A 233 -20.81 -3.45 23.43
C GLY A 233 -19.83 -3.87 22.33
N LEU A 234 -20.29 -4.61 21.32
CA LEU A 234 -19.50 -5.01 20.18
C LEU A 234 -18.98 -3.79 19.39
N ARG A 235 -19.86 -2.82 19.10
CA ARG A 235 -19.47 -1.57 18.40
C ARG A 235 -18.46 -0.73 19.18
N ALA A 236 -18.65 -0.63 20.50
CA ALA A 236 -17.72 0.10 21.37
C ALA A 236 -16.33 -0.57 21.38
N LEU A 237 -16.27 -1.91 21.49
CA LEU A 237 -15.02 -2.67 21.42
C LEU A 237 -14.36 -2.55 20.03
N ALA A 238 -15.15 -2.74 18.98
CA ALA A 238 -14.69 -2.63 17.59
C ALA A 238 -14.13 -1.22 17.31
N GLY A 239 -14.84 -0.16 17.73
CA GLY A 239 -14.39 1.23 17.59
C GLY A 239 -13.09 1.50 18.34
N SER A 240 -12.94 0.99 19.58
CA SER A 240 -11.70 1.16 20.35
C SER A 240 -10.51 0.45 19.70
N LEU A 241 -10.72 -0.77 19.18
CA LEU A 241 -9.66 -1.51 18.47
C LEU A 241 -9.33 -0.86 17.13
N ALA A 242 -10.35 -0.39 16.40
CA ALA A 242 -10.17 0.29 15.13
C ALA A 242 -9.36 1.58 15.30
N TRP A 243 -9.75 2.42 16.27
CA TRP A 243 -9.00 3.64 16.62
C TRP A 243 -7.53 3.33 16.98
N PHE A 244 -7.29 2.30 17.79
CA PHE A 244 -5.94 1.91 18.17
C PHE A 244 -5.11 1.48 16.95
N LEU A 245 -5.65 0.60 16.11
CA LEU A 245 -4.92 0.11 14.93
C LEU A 245 -4.74 1.19 13.87
N SER A 246 -5.75 2.03 13.62
CA SER A 246 -5.61 3.14 12.67
C SER A 246 -4.54 4.13 13.13
N THR A 247 -4.48 4.42 14.44
CA THR A 247 -3.42 5.27 15.00
C THR A 247 -2.02 4.70 14.74
N LEU A 248 -1.85 3.37 14.77
CA LEU A 248 -0.58 2.72 14.45
C LEU A 248 -0.23 2.75 12.95
N LEU A 249 -1.21 2.96 12.08
CA LEU A 249 -1.08 2.94 10.61
C LEU A 249 -1.23 4.33 9.98
N GLU A 250 -1.45 5.39 10.77
CA GLU A 250 -1.74 6.74 10.29
C GLU A 250 -0.66 7.27 9.33
N TYR A 251 0.60 6.91 9.52
CA TYR A 251 1.69 7.24 8.60
C TYR A 251 1.56 6.59 7.21
N GLY A 252 0.66 5.63 7.04
CA GLY A 252 0.31 4.98 5.77
C GLY A 252 -0.94 5.56 5.11
N GLU A 253 -1.61 6.55 5.74
CA GLU A 253 -2.76 7.22 5.15
C GLU A 253 -2.33 8.06 3.95
N MET A 254 -2.93 7.78 2.80
CA MET A 254 -2.53 8.41 1.53
C MET A 254 -2.78 9.91 1.50
N GLU A 255 -3.73 10.41 2.28
CA GLU A 255 -4.02 11.84 2.39
C GLU A 255 -2.83 12.66 2.90
N ALA A 256 -1.89 12.04 3.61
CA ALA A 256 -0.66 12.69 4.04
C ALA A 256 0.34 12.90 2.90
N TYR A 257 0.26 12.09 1.85
CA TYR A 257 1.22 12.06 0.74
C TYR A 257 0.69 12.70 -0.54
N LEU A 258 -0.56 12.41 -0.91
CA LEU A 258 -1.14 12.87 -2.17
C LEU A 258 -0.99 14.38 -2.42
N PRO A 259 -1.20 15.28 -1.43
CA PRO A 259 -1.06 16.72 -1.66
C PRO A 259 0.34 17.19 -2.06
N ASN A 260 1.35 16.35 -1.86
CA ASN A 260 2.74 16.69 -2.17
C ASN A 260 3.16 16.25 -3.58
N ILE A 261 2.33 15.47 -4.27
CA ILE A 261 2.56 15.07 -5.67
C ILE A 261 2.32 16.29 -6.57
N ARG A 262 3.23 16.56 -7.50
CA ARG A 262 3.17 17.74 -8.36
C ARG A 262 3.36 17.32 -9.81
N ASP A 263 2.53 17.87 -10.69
CA ASP A 263 2.64 17.69 -12.15
C ASP A 263 2.56 16.24 -12.65
N THR A 264 2.34 15.27 -11.75
CA THR A 264 2.21 13.85 -12.06
C THR A 264 0.72 13.50 -12.18
N PRO A 265 0.26 12.99 -13.33
CA PRO A 265 -1.13 12.58 -13.48
C PRO A 265 -1.47 11.40 -12.57
N ILE A 266 -2.60 11.53 -11.87
CA ILE A 266 -3.11 10.51 -10.94
C ILE A 266 -4.41 9.93 -11.51
N HIS A 267 -4.49 8.59 -11.59
CA HIS A 267 -5.71 7.92 -12.00
C HIS A 267 -6.19 6.93 -10.96
N PHE A 268 -7.47 7.01 -10.63
CA PHE A 268 -8.13 6.12 -9.70
C PHE A 268 -8.98 5.09 -10.45
N ILE A 269 -8.85 3.82 -10.11
CA ILE A 269 -9.73 2.73 -10.59
C ILE A 269 -10.42 2.13 -9.37
N ASN A 270 -11.76 2.20 -9.31
CA ASN A 270 -12.52 1.80 -8.13
C ASN A 270 -13.67 0.85 -8.49
N GLY A 271 -14.13 0.06 -7.53
CA GLY A 271 -15.34 -0.76 -7.63
C GLY A 271 -16.57 -0.03 -7.08
N ARG A 272 -17.69 -0.07 -7.79
CA ARG A 272 -18.93 0.60 -7.34
C ARG A 272 -19.50 0.03 -6.06
N ASP A 273 -19.32 -1.27 -5.84
CA ASP A 273 -19.85 -2.01 -4.70
C ASP A 273 -18.75 -2.39 -3.72
N ASP A 274 -17.57 -1.75 -3.82
CA ASP A 274 -16.40 -2.07 -3.00
C ASP A 274 -16.64 -1.73 -1.53
N ARG A 275 -16.65 -2.77 -0.70
CA ARG A 275 -16.85 -2.64 0.75
C ARG A 275 -15.56 -2.33 1.52
N LEU A 276 -14.40 -2.63 0.95
CA LEU A 276 -13.10 -2.31 1.55
C LEU A 276 -12.69 -0.87 1.24
N ALA A 277 -12.92 -0.45 -0.02
CA ALA A 277 -12.68 0.92 -0.49
C ALA A 277 -14.00 1.61 -0.86
N PRO A 278 -14.87 1.92 0.12
CA PRO A 278 -16.19 2.52 -0.16
C PRO A 278 -16.05 3.95 -0.68
N GLN A 279 -17.13 4.46 -1.27
CA GLN A 279 -17.20 5.82 -1.82
C GLN A 279 -16.64 6.88 -0.88
N ALA A 280 -16.94 6.80 0.43
CA ALA A 280 -16.44 7.78 1.40
C ALA A 280 -14.91 7.78 1.52
N SER A 281 -14.27 6.62 1.41
CA SER A 281 -12.81 6.50 1.37
C SER A 281 -12.23 7.11 0.10
N TYR A 282 -12.86 6.87 -1.05
CA TYR A 282 -12.50 7.50 -2.31
C TYR A 282 -12.64 9.03 -2.26
N ASP A 283 -13.73 9.55 -1.70
CA ASP A 283 -13.97 11.00 -1.62
C ASP A 283 -12.86 11.73 -0.84
N LEU A 284 -12.30 11.09 0.20
CA LEU A 284 -11.14 11.60 0.92
C LEU A 284 -9.90 11.63 0.03
N LEU A 285 -9.60 10.53 -0.66
CA LEU A 285 -8.46 10.44 -1.58
C LEU A 285 -8.59 11.43 -2.74
N TRP A 286 -9.77 11.51 -3.33
CA TRP A 286 -10.05 12.45 -4.41
C TRP A 286 -9.86 13.91 -3.99
N SER A 287 -10.32 14.26 -2.79
CA SER A 287 -10.14 15.63 -2.27
C SER A 287 -8.68 15.98 -1.96
N ALA A 288 -7.89 14.98 -1.55
CA ALA A 288 -6.47 15.16 -1.24
C ALA A 288 -5.56 15.19 -2.47
N ALA A 289 -5.94 14.48 -3.54
CA ALA A 289 -5.15 14.37 -4.75
C ALA A 289 -5.14 15.69 -5.55
N PRO A 290 -3.97 16.19 -6.00
CA PRO A 290 -3.88 17.38 -6.87
C PRO A 290 -4.32 17.05 -8.31
N GLU A 291 -4.44 18.11 -9.13
CA GLU A 291 -4.57 17.98 -10.57
C GLU A 291 -3.17 17.78 -11.22
N PRO A 292 -3.09 17.09 -12.38
CA PRO A 292 -4.21 16.48 -13.11
C PRO A 292 -4.60 15.10 -12.54
N LYS A 293 -5.90 14.89 -12.35
CA LYS A 293 -6.45 13.62 -11.87
C LYS A 293 -7.66 13.17 -12.65
N SER A 294 -7.90 11.87 -12.67
CA SER A 294 -9.04 11.24 -13.32
C SER A 294 -9.46 9.97 -12.60
N ASP A 295 -10.66 9.48 -12.84
CA ASP A 295 -11.17 8.26 -12.24
C ASP A 295 -11.95 7.37 -13.19
N LEU A 296 -12.08 6.11 -12.80
CA LEU A 296 -12.89 5.11 -13.44
C LEU A 296 -13.59 4.25 -12.39
N TRP A 297 -14.89 4.05 -12.55
CA TRP A 297 -15.68 3.19 -11.69
C TRP A 297 -16.14 1.93 -12.44
N LEU A 298 -15.61 0.79 -11.96
CA LEU A 298 -15.98 -0.52 -12.49
C LEU A 298 -17.18 -1.10 -11.70
N PRO A 299 -18.00 -1.94 -12.32
CA PRO A 299 -19.03 -2.68 -11.58
C PRO A 299 -18.37 -3.73 -10.67
N GLY A 300 -18.98 -4.00 -9.52
CA GLY A 300 -18.56 -5.06 -8.60
C GLY A 300 -17.87 -4.58 -7.32
N ASP A 301 -17.54 -5.58 -6.48
CA ASP A 301 -16.86 -5.43 -5.17
C ASP A 301 -15.34 -5.27 -5.37
N HIS A 302 -14.60 -5.29 -4.28
CA HIS A 302 -13.12 -5.21 -4.28
C HIS A 302 -12.49 -6.26 -5.20
N ILE A 303 -11.47 -5.84 -5.98
CA ILE A 303 -10.82 -6.73 -6.93
C ILE A 303 -10.32 -8.02 -6.26
N ASN A 304 -10.69 -9.15 -6.82
CA ASN A 304 -10.17 -10.45 -6.44
C ASN A 304 -8.99 -10.81 -7.35
N PRO A 305 -7.75 -10.88 -6.85
CA PRO A 305 -6.59 -11.25 -7.67
C PRO A 305 -6.65 -12.67 -8.26
N GLY A 306 -7.58 -13.49 -7.77
CA GLY A 306 -7.87 -14.80 -8.34
C GLY A 306 -8.86 -14.77 -9.52
N ASP A 307 -9.40 -13.60 -9.88
CA ASP A 307 -10.31 -13.42 -11.01
C ASP A 307 -9.54 -12.88 -12.23
N PRO A 308 -9.18 -13.74 -13.20
CA PRO A 308 -8.41 -13.32 -14.37
C PRO A 308 -9.16 -12.35 -15.29
N VAL A 309 -10.50 -12.38 -15.28
CA VAL A 309 -11.31 -11.47 -16.10
C VAL A 309 -11.26 -10.05 -15.52
N ALA A 310 -11.41 -9.92 -14.21
CA ALA A 310 -11.30 -8.64 -13.54
C ALA A 310 -9.88 -8.05 -13.66
N LEU A 311 -8.84 -8.89 -13.53
CA LEU A 311 -7.45 -8.47 -13.72
C LEU A 311 -7.19 -7.99 -15.15
N LEU A 312 -7.68 -8.72 -16.15
CA LEU A 312 -7.54 -8.33 -17.56
C LEU A 312 -8.22 -6.97 -17.81
N GLN A 313 -9.45 -6.80 -17.34
CA GLN A 313 -10.20 -5.56 -17.51
C GLN A 313 -9.47 -4.35 -16.87
N VAL A 314 -8.97 -4.51 -15.66
CA VAL A 314 -8.17 -3.45 -15.00
C VAL A 314 -6.90 -3.16 -15.80
N SER A 315 -6.20 -4.20 -16.28
CA SER A 315 -5.00 -4.03 -17.09
C SER A 315 -5.26 -3.29 -18.41
N GLU A 316 -6.40 -3.55 -19.09
CA GLU A 316 -6.81 -2.80 -20.27
C GLU A 316 -6.98 -1.30 -19.97
N TYR A 317 -7.66 -0.96 -18.89
CA TYR A 317 -7.85 0.43 -18.50
C TYR A 317 -6.54 1.12 -18.12
N MET A 318 -5.64 0.42 -17.41
CA MET A 318 -4.31 0.93 -17.11
C MET A 318 -3.52 1.21 -18.39
N TYR A 319 -3.60 0.31 -19.36
CA TYR A 319 -2.94 0.46 -20.65
C TYR A 319 -3.49 1.67 -21.42
N GLU A 320 -4.81 1.76 -21.60
CA GLU A 320 -5.46 2.86 -22.33
C GLU A 320 -5.19 4.22 -21.65
N TRP A 321 -5.25 4.28 -20.32
CA TRP A 321 -4.91 5.49 -19.61
C TRP A 321 -3.44 5.89 -19.83
N GLY A 322 -2.51 4.96 -19.64
CA GLY A 322 -1.08 5.24 -19.82
C GLY A 322 -0.76 5.70 -21.23
N LYS A 323 -1.38 5.07 -22.25
CA LYS A 323 -1.26 5.48 -23.65
C LYS A 323 -1.80 6.89 -23.88
N ALA A 324 -2.96 7.21 -23.32
CA ALA A 324 -3.55 8.55 -23.43
C ALA A 324 -2.69 9.64 -22.77
N GLN A 325 -1.87 9.29 -21.79
CA GLN A 325 -0.92 10.19 -21.14
C GLN A 325 0.47 10.22 -21.80
N GLY A 326 0.72 9.41 -22.85
CA GLY A 326 2.05 9.26 -23.46
C GLY A 326 3.06 8.56 -22.53
N LEU A 327 2.60 7.65 -21.67
CA LEU A 327 3.39 6.92 -20.67
C LEU A 327 3.53 5.42 -21.00
N ARG A 328 3.39 5.06 -22.28
CA ARG A 328 3.46 3.68 -22.80
C ARG A 328 4.20 3.62 -24.13
N ASP A 329 5.13 4.52 -24.32
CA ASP A 329 5.87 4.64 -25.56
C ASP A 329 7.16 3.80 -25.54
N CYS A 330 7.60 3.42 -26.74
CA CYS A 330 8.89 2.76 -26.97
C CYS A 330 9.63 3.46 -28.10
N GLU A 331 10.90 3.67 -27.89
CA GLU A 331 11.80 4.31 -28.86
C GLU A 331 12.72 3.26 -29.50
N GLU A 332 13.00 3.40 -30.78
CA GLU A 332 14.06 2.63 -31.42
C GLU A 332 15.42 3.09 -30.86
N PHE A 333 16.25 2.13 -30.54
CA PHE A 333 17.61 2.41 -30.08
C PHE A 333 18.44 2.93 -31.27
N ASP A 334 18.67 4.22 -31.33
CA ASP A 334 19.67 4.76 -32.25
C ASP A 334 21.06 4.25 -31.84
N SER A 335 21.48 3.14 -32.44
CA SER A 335 22.85 2.65 -32.32
C SER A 335 23.80 3.65 -32.99
N GLN A 336 24.23 4.64 -32.22
CA GLN A 336 25.34 5.53 -32.64
C GLN A 336 26.68 4.79 -32.59
#